data_20533f4cc8a642b959fb507984fd6c37
#
_entry.id   20533f4cc8a642b959fb507984fd6c37
#
_cell.length_a   1.000
_cell.length_b   1.000
_cell.length_c   1.000
_cell.angle_alpha   90.00
_cell.angle_beta   90.00
_cell.angle_gamma   90.00
#
_symmetry.space_group_name_H-M   'P 1'
#
loop_
_entity.id
_entity.type
_entity.pdbx_description
1 polymer ?
#
loop_
_entity_poly.entity_id
_entity_poly.type
_entity_poly.pdbx_seq_one_letter_code
_entity_poly.pdbx_strand_id
1 'polypeptide(L)'
;AGGLYINEFGTPSMGVAGAGANAVASDASTSFHNAAGMTRIKGTELMGTAGFLNATVKFDPDSDTPIPGGDGGNAGGPAPIVGGFYVHSLSDRWKVGANLITISAAILDYDDDWTGRYLNTDVTLLTMTFYPSVAYRVNDWLSLGGGPQIMYADLELKAKVPLPKDDGKVKIDGDDVAYGFGLGALVELSERTRFGLVYQSEIEPDFDGDVKLSGPGTKKVGTDTKITLAQFIKVSGYHELNDRWALLGTVGWEDWSAFKNVNISTDQDGKKIPRDWKDTWKFAAGVHFRPTDNWLLQAGFSYDTSPVDSDDRTPDMPIDRQIRYATGVQYKW
;
A
#
# COMPACT_ATOMS: atom_id res chain seq x y z
N ALA A 1 -3.24 5.79 -2.13
CA ALA A 1 -3.46 4.58 -2.87
C ALA A 1 -4.86 4.05 -2.57
N GLY A 2 -5.55 3.62 -3.61
CA GLY A 2 -6.81 2.91 -3.49
C GLY A 2 -6.55 1.40 -3.30
N GLY A 3 -7.64 0.61 -3.20
CA GLY A 3 -7.56 -0.84 -3.12
C GLY A 3 -6.74 -1.33 -1.93
N LEU A 4 -5.89 -2.32 -2.18
CA LEU A 4 -5.08 -2.99 -1.15
C LEU A 4 -3.79 -2.24 -0.78
N TYR A 5 -3.43 -1.17 -1.47
CA TYR A 5 -2.25 -0.39 -1.11
C TYR A 5 -2.48 0.46 0.14
N ILE A 6 -1.51 0.47 1.03
CA ILE A 6 -1.46 1.41 2.15
C ILE A 6 -0.75 2.72 1.70
N ASN A 7 -0.97 3.80 2.44
CA ASN A 7 -0.27 5.09 2.24
C ASN A 7 0.57 5.47 3.46
N GLU A 8 0.43 4.72 4.50
CA GLU A 8 1.00 4.97 5.82
C GLU A 8 2.39 4.34 5.90
N PHE A 9 3.37 4.98 5.26
CA PHE A 9 4.74 4.46 5.14
C PHE A 9 5.69 4.92 6.26
N GLY A 10 5.22 5.75 7.19
CA GLY A 10 6.09 6.37 8.19
C GLY A 10 7.05 7.42 7.62
N THR A 11 7.00 7.72 6.32
CA THR A 11 7.87 8.71 5.67
C THR A 11 7.34 10.14 5.85
N PRO A 12 8.19 11.17 5.68
CA PRO A 12 7.76 12.57 5.77
C PRO A 12 6.58 12.94 4.88
N SER A 13 6.35 12.23 3.77
CA SER A 13 5.20 12.45 2.88
C SER A 13 3.84 12.20 3.55
N MET A 14 3.80 11.45 4.66
CA MET A 14 2.57 11.28 5.45
C MET A 14 2.05 12.61 5.97
N GLY A 15 2.92 13.55 6.37
CA GLY A 15 2.53 14.86 6.88
C GLY A 15 1.78 15.74 5.87
N VAL A 16 1.79 15.36 4.59
CA VAL A 16 1.06 16.01 3.48
C VAL A 16 0.12 15.05 2.76
N ALA A 17 -0.30 13.97 3.39
CA ALA A 17 -1.18 12.94 2.79
C ALA A 17 -0.66 12.39 1.44
N GLY A 18 0.66 12.32 1.26
CA GLY A 18 1.32 11.88 0.03
C GLY A 18 1.38 12.90 -1.11
N ALA A 19 0.94 14.14 -0.89
CA ALA A 19 1.08 15.21 -1.87
C ALA A 19 2.55 15.48 -2.17
N GLY A 20 2.91 15.57 -3.45
CA GLY A 20 4.27 15.85 -3.89
C GLY A 20 5.30 14.75 -3.62
N ALA A 21 4.90 13.59 -3.08
CA ALA A 21 5.81 12.54 -2.62
C ALA A 21 6.89 12.15 -3.65
N ASN A 22 6.50 12.07 -4.93
CA ASN A 22 7.40 11.66 -5.99
C ASN A 22 8.28 12.81 -6.54
N ALA A 23 8.11 14.04 -6.04
CA ALA A 23 8.84 15.24 -6.48
C ALA A 23 9.65 15.90 -5.38
N VAL A 24 9.31 15.73 -4.10
CA VAL A 24 9.99 16.39 -2.97
C VAL A 24 11.47 16.03 -2.91
N ALA A 25 11.84 14.77 -2.98
CA ALA A 25 13.20 14.25 -3.08
C ALA A 25 14.19 14.96 -2.13
N SER A 26 13.85 15.03 -0.83
CA SER A 26 14.62 15.75 0.20
C SER A 26 15.34 14.85 1.20
N ASP A 27 15.07 13.56 1.18
CA ASP A 27 15.59 12.56 2.11
C ASP A 27 15.63 11.16 1.47
N ALA A 28 16.20 10.17 2.17
CA ALA A 28 16.40 8.80 1.65
C ALA A 28 15.10 8.07 1.27
N SER A 29 13.91 8.50 1.76
CA SER A 29 12.64 7.90 1.35
C SER A 29 12.33 8.07 -0.13
N THR A 30 13.06 8.96 -0.82
CA THR A 30 12.98 9.09 -2.29
C THR A 30 13.38 7.80 -3.02
N SER A 31 14.20 6.93 -2.42
CA SER A 31 14.51 5.59 -2.97
C SER A 31 13.26 4.73 -3.19
N PHE A 32 12.20 4.98 -2.40
CA PHE A 32 10.89 4.35 -2.56
C PHE A 32 9.94 5.20 -3.41
N HIS A 33 9.76 6.47 -3.05
CA HIS A 33 8.76 7.31 -3.69
C HIS A 33 9.07 7.61 -5.17
N ASN A 34 10.34 7.87 -5.49
CA ASN A 34 10.83 8.08 -6.85
C ASN A 34 12.34 7.92 -6.89
N ALA A 35 12.82 6.78 -7.38
CA ALA A 35 14.25 6.50 -7.44
C ALA A 35 15.07 7.60 -8.16
N ALA A 36 14.49 8.27 -9.18
CA ALA A 36 15.16 9.39 -9.86
C ALA A 36 15.50 10.55 -8.90
N GLY A 37 14.70 10.74 -7.84
CA GLY A 37 14.93 11.76 -6.82
C GLY A 37 16.21 11.56 -6.02
N MET A 38 16.77 10.35 -6.00
CA MET A 38 18.04 10.08 -5.32
C MET A 38 19.20 10.95 -5.85
N THR A 39 19.09 11.44 -7.09
CA THR A 39 20.11 12.34 -7.67
C THR A 39 20.23 13.67 -6.92
N ARG A 40 19.25 14.04 -6.10
CA ARG A 40 19.28 15.23 -5.24
C ARG A 40 19.98 14.99 -3.90
N ILE A 41 20.13 13.73 -3.49
CA ILE A 41 20.77 13.38 -2.22
C ILE A 41 22.30 13.44 -2.37
N LYS A 42 22.94 14.11 -1.43
CA LYS A 42 24.41 14.25 -1.39
C LYS A 42 25.00 13.28 -0.37
N GLY A 43 26.10 12.61 -0.77
CA GLY A 43 26.79 11.68 0.12
C GLY A 43 25.99 10.40 0.39
N THR A 44 25.95 9.98 1.62
CA THR A 44 25.21 8.79 2.08
C THR A 44 24.13 9.21 3.05
N GLU A 45 22.92 8.73 2.85
CA GLU A 45 21.79 8.96 3.76
C GLU A 45 21.13 7.63 4.11
N LEU A 46 20.88 7.43 5.39
CA LEU A 46 20.12 6.32 5.97
C LEU A 46 18.94 6.89 6.74
N MET A 47 17.76 6.36 6.51
CA MET A 47 16.55 6.74 7.21
C MET A 47 15.80 5.51 7.69
N GLY A 48 15.42 5.50 8.95
CA GLY A 48 14.48 4.53 9.52
C GLY A 48 13.17 5.21 9.86
N THR A 49 12.07 4.53 9.67
CA THR A 49 10.74 5.01 10.06
C THR A 49 10.04 4.01 10.95
N ALA A 50 9.29 4.52 11.91
CA ALA A 50 8.40 3.74 12.75
C ALA A 50 7.10 4.53 12.94
N GLY A 51 5.99 3.84 12.90
CA GLY A 51 4.66 4.41 13.06
C GLY A 51 3.69 3.39 13.62
N PHE A 52 2.49 3.86 13.87
CA PHE A 52 1.41 3.07 14.41
C PHE A 52 0.11 3.43 13.69
N LEU A 53 -0.55 2.42 13.14
CA LEU A 53 -1.88 2.52 12.56
C LEU A 53 -2.88 1.90 13.54
N ASN A 54 -4.00 2.56 13.76
CA ASN A 54 -5.13 1.98 14.47
C ASN A 54 -6.36 2.06 13.57
N ALA A 55 -6.82 0.92 13.09
CA ALA A 55 -7.97 0.83 12.21
C ALA A 55 -9.24 0.50 12.99
N THR A 56 -10.37 1.07 12.55
CA THR A 56 -11.70 0.67 12.99
C THR A 56 -12.47 0.20 11.77
N VAL A 57 -12.85 -1.07 11.77
CA VAL A 57 -13.61 -1.71 10.70
C VAL A 57 -14.84 -2.34 11.33
N LYS A 58 -16.01 -1.88 10.93
CA LYS A 58 -17.29 -2.35 11.48
C LYS A 58 -18.22 -2.76 10.35
N PHE A 59 -18.95 -3.83 10.56
CA PHE A 59 -20.03 -4.28 9.72
C PHE A 59 -21.37 -3.89 10.38
N ASP A 60 -22.32 -3.40 9.60
CA ASP A 60 -23.66 -3.04 10.07
C ASP A 60 -24.66 -3.98 9.37
N PRO A 61 -25.13 -5.05 10.05
CA PRO A 61 -26.08 -5.97 9.46
C PRO A 61 -27.45 -5.30 9.30
N ASP A 62 -28.05 -5.45 8.14
CA ASP A 62 -29.43 -5.00 7.91
C ASP A 62 -30.47 -6.08 8.24
N SER A 63 -31.79 -5.71 8.13
CA SER A 63 -32.88 -6.62 8.44
C SER A 63 -32.97 -7.84 7.52
N ASP A 64 -32.37 -7.78 6.36
CA ASP A 64 -32.42 -8.81 5.31
C ASP A 64 -31.20 -9.72 5.34
N THR A 65 -30.30 -9.54 6.31
CA THR A 65 -29.11 -10.38 6.49
C THR A 65 -29.53 -11.81 6.80
N PRO A 66 -29.22 -12.81 5.93
CA PRO A 66 -29.87 -14.13 5.97
C PRO A 66 -29.33 -15.04 7.06
N ILE A 67 -28.16 -14.74 7.63
CA ILE A 67 -27.47 -15.61 8.60
C ILE A 67 -27.56 -14.97 9.98
N PRO A 68 -28.15 -15.64 10.96
CA PRO A 68 -28.16 -15.13 12.35
C PRO A 68 -26.75 -14.99 12.92
N GLY A 69 -26.46 -13.87 13.58
CA GLY A 69 -25.19 -13.60 14.21
C GLY A 69 -25.08 -12.15 14.69
N GLY A 70 -23.95 -11.82 15.29
CA GLY A 70 -23.60 -10.46 15.68
C GLY A 70 -23.09 -9.60 14.50
N ASP A 71 -22.73 -8.36 14.79
CA ASP A 71 -22.14 -7.40 13.85
C ASP A 71 -20.63 -7.63 13.61
N GLY A 72 -20.02 -8.60 14.31
CA GLY A 72 -18.61 -8.91 14.19
C GLY A 72 -17.67 -7.99 14.96
N GLY A 73 -18.21 -7.05 15.72
CA GLY A 73 -17.43 -6.14 16.55
C GLY A 73 -16.61 -5.12 15.76
N ASN A 74 -15.37 -4.88 16.19
CA ASN A 74 -14.41 -4.08 15.45
C ASN A 74 -13.33 -4.99 14.86
N ALA A 75 -13.47 -5.33 13.61
CA ALA A 75 -12.52 -6.20 12.91
C ALA A 75 -11.17 -5.52 12.60
N GLY A 76 -11.09 -4.20 12.71
CA GLY A 76 -9.82 -3.48 12.64
C GLY A 76 -9.03 -3.59 13.95
N GLY A 77 -7.80 -3.09 13.93
CA GLY A 77 -6.95 -3.13 15.12
C GLY A 77 -5.68 -2.30 14.95
N PRO A 78 -4.76 -2.41 15.93
CA PRO A 78 -3.48 -1.77 15.87
C PRO A 78 -2.52 -2.52 14.96
N ALA A 79 -1.78 -1.80 14.11
CA ALA A 79 -0.72 -2.33 13.29
C ALA A 79 0.54 -1.46 13.36
N PRO A 80 1.74 -2.02 13.57
CA PRO A 80 2.97 -1.27 13.47
C PRO A 80 3.29 -0.98 12.00
N ILE A 81 3.92 0.20 11.79
CA ILE A 81 4.47 0.61 10.50
C ILE A 81 5.97 0.76 10.68
N VAL A 82 6.75 0.09 9.85
CA VAL A 82 8.21 0.22 9.86
C VAL A 82 8.73 0.33 8.43
N GLY A 83 9.82 1.06 8.25
CA GLY A 83 10.49 1.17 6.97
C GLY A 83 11.96 1.55 7.12
N GLY A 84 12.77 1.11 6.18
CA GLY A 84 14.18 1.44 6.09
C GLY A 84 14.53 1.92 4.68
N PHE A 85 15.32 2.99 4.57
CA PHE A 85 15.68 3.64 3.31
C PHE A 85 17.16 3.97 3.30
N TYR A 86 17.79 3.74 2.18
CA TYR A 86 19.21 4.01 1.98
C TYR A 86 19.44 4.65 0.61
N VAL A 87 20.28 5.66 0.57
CA VAL A 87 20.79 6.28 -0.66
C VAL A 87 22.26 6.54 -0.50
N HIS A 88 23.03 6.24 -1.54
CA HIS A 88 24.47 6.51 -1.61
C HIS A 88 24.84 7.13 -2.94
N SER A 89 25.64 8.20 -2.87
CA SER A 89 26.18 8.88 -4.04
C SER A 89 27.47 8.21 -4.51
N LEU A 90 27.42 7.51 -5.64
CA LEU A 90 28.62 6.96 -6.30
C LEU A 90 29.40 8.06 -7.03
N SER A 91 28.70 9.04 -7.57
CA SER A 91 29.25 10.24 -8.22
C SER A 91 28.20 11.36 -8.23
N ASP A 92 28.49 12.50 -8.81
CA ASP A 92 27.53 13.58 -9.00
C ASP A 92 26.32 13.16 -9.85
N ARG A 93 26.50 12.20 -10.75
CA ARG A 93 25.46 11.72 -11.66
C ARG A 93 24.82 10.39 -11.26
N TRP A 94 25.57 9.49 -10.64
CA TRP A 94 25.11 8.14 -10.31
C TRP A 94 24.82 7.99 -8.82
N LYS A 95 23.63 7.49 -8.51
CA LYS A 95 23.22 7.16 -7.15
C LYS A 95 22.69 5.72 -7.11
N VAL A 96 22.89 5.08 -5.99
CA VAL A 96 22.28 3.78 -5.68
C VAL A 96 21.47 3.91 -4.41
N GLY A 97 20.41 3.14 -4.31
CA GLY A 97 19.57 3.12 -3.13
C GLY A 97 18.91 1.79 -2.94
N ALA A 98 18.34 1.63 -1.76
CA ALA A 98 17.50 0.50 -1.45
C ALA A 98 16.48 0.93 -0.39
N ASN A 99 15.34 0.27 -0.38
CA ASN A 99 14.40 0.39 0.73
C ASN A 99 13.79 -0.97 1.07
N LEU A 100 13.29 -1.07 2.28
CA LEU A 100 12.52 -2.21 2.77
C LEU A 100 11.26 -1.64 3.43
N ILE A 101 10.09 -1.98 2.91
CA ILE A 101 8.83 -1.35 3.30
C ILE A 101 7.64 -2.27 3.03
N THR A 102 6.59 -2.12 3.83
CA THR A 102 5.28 -2.72 3.56
C THR A 102 4.46 -1.80 2.66
N ILE A 103 4.04 -2.26 1.49
CA ILE A 103 3.23 -1.48 0.54
C ILE A 103 1.78 -1.92 0.47
N SER A 104 1.48 -3.14 0.94
CA SER A 104 0.13 -3.68 1.04
C SER A 104 -0.02 -4.46 2.33
N ALA A 105 -1.11 -4.23 3.04
CA ALA A 105 -1.47 -4.97 4.24
C ALA A 105 -2.97 -4.92 4.46
N ALA A 106 -3.54 -6.03 4.93
CA ALA A 106 -4.89 -6.11 5.45
C ALA A 106 -4.86 -7.01 6.71
N ILE A 107 -5.44 -6.54 7.79
CA ILE A 107 -5.60 -7.29 9.03
C ILE A 107 -7.03 -7.06 9.50
N LEU A 108 -7.83 -8.12 9.46
CA LEU A 108 -9.22 -8.13 9.91
C LEU A 108 -9.43 -9.31 10.85
N ASP A 109 -10.12 -9.09 11.97
CA ASP A 109 -10.44 -10.08 13.00
C ASP A 109 -11.87 -9.80 13.50
N TYR A 110 -12.84 -10.49 12.90
CA TYR A 110 -14.25 -10.41 13.28
C TYR A 110 -14.55 -11.43 14.39
N ASP A 111 -15.56 -11.14 15.20
CA ASP A 111 -16.04 -12.09 16.21
C ASP A 111 -16.44 -13.44 15.58
N ASP A 112 -16.18 -14.52 16.28
CA ASP A 112 -16.38 -15.90 15.79
C ASP A 112 -17.85 -16.24 15.43
N ASP A 113 -18.83 -15.52 15.98
CA ASP A 113 -20.26 -15.76 15.83
C ASP A 113 -20.99 -14.67 14.99
N TRP A 114 -20.25 -13.84 14.30
CA TRP A 114 -20.85 -12.78 13.48
C TRP A 114 -21.60 -13.33 12.25
N THR A 115 -22.47 -12.50 11.69
CA THR A 115 -23.37 -12.91 10.59
C THR A 115 -22.63 -13.31 9.32
N GLY A 116 -21.45 -12.73 9.05
CA GLY A 116 -20.62 -13.04 7.87
C GLY A 116 -19.57 -14.15 8.08
N ARG A 117 -19.59 -14.86 9.20
CA ARG A 117 -18.57 -15.86 9.57
C ARG A 117 -18.31 -16.98 8.54
N TYR A 118 -19.24 -17.24 7.65
CA TYR A 118 -19.07 -18.20 6.54
C TYR A 118 -18.37 -17.59 5.31
N LEU A 119 -18.15 -16.28 5.29
CA LEU A 119 -17.33 -15.61 4.31
C LEU A 119 -15.90 -15.51 4.82
N ASN A 120 -15.72 -14.92 5.99
CA ASN A 120 -14.45 -14.84 6.71
C ASN A 120 -14.68 -14.56 8.20
N THR A 121 -13.77 -15.00 9.06
CA THR A 121 -13.60 -14.52 10.44
C THR A 121 -12.34 -13.68 10.55
N ASP A 122 -11.27 -14.13 9.92
CA ASP A 122 -9.98 -13.45 9.92
C ASP A 122 -9.45 -13.30 8.51
N VAL A 123 -8.80 -12.18 8.24
CA VAL A 123 -8.02 -11.95 7.03
C VAL A 123 -6.70 -11.30 7.41
N THR A 124 -5.61 -11.92 7.05
CA THR A 124 -4.28 -11.34 7.17
C THR A 124 -3.58 -11.41 5.82
N LEU A 125 -3.24 -10.25 5.28
CA LEU A 125 -2.34 -10.11 4.14
C LEU A 125 -1.22 -9.18 4.59
N LEU A 126 0.00 -9.65 4.60
CA LEU A 126 1.18 -8.86 4.94
C LEU A 126 2.19 -8.95 3.81
N THR A 127 2.71 -7.81 3.39
CA THR A 127 3.77 -7.77 2.39
C THR A 127 5.00 -7.03 2.93
N MET A 128 6.17 -7.47 2.50
CA MET A 128 7.44 -6.79 2.74
C MET A 128 8.19 -6.70 1.42
N THR A 129 8.41 -5.49 0.95
CA THR A 129 9.04 -5.24 -0.35
C THR A 129 10.43 -4.68 -0.17
N PHE A 130 11.41 -5.37 -0.74
CA PHE A 130 12.77 -4.88 -0.93
C PHE A 130 12.90 -4.30 -2.34
N TYR A 131 13.32 -3.04 -2.44
CA TYR A 131 13.46 -2.32 -3.70
C TYR A 131 14.86 -1.72 -3.84
N PRO A 132 15.85 -2.47 -4.34
CA PRO A 132 17.14 -1.92 -4.77
C PRO A 132 16.94 -1.09 -6.04
N SER A 133 17.60 0.06 -6.12
CA SER A 133 17.40 0.99 -7.22
C SER A 133 18.67 1.74 -7.58
N VAL A 134 18.71 2.23 -8.81
CA VAL A 134 19.76 3.09 -9.34
C VAL A 134 19.13 4.35 -9.92
N ALA A 135 19.83 5.47 -9.80
CA ALA A 135 19.43 6.74 -10.42
C ALA A 135 20.60 7.35 -11.19
N TYR A 136 20.26 8.01 -12.27
CA TYR A 136 21.18 8.71 -13.13
C TYR A 136 20.69 10.11 -13.47
N ARG A 137 21.51 11.12 -13.21
CA ARG A 137 21.29 12.50 -13.64
C ARG A 137 21.72 12.65 -15.11
N VAL A 138 20.75 12.69 -16.01
CA VAL A 138 20.96 12.82 -17.46
C VAL A 138 21.58 14.17 -17.77
N ASN A 139 20.99 15.23 -17.22
CA ASN A 139 21.42 16.62 -17.35
C ASN A 139 20.92 17.44 -16.13
N ASP A 140 21.03 18.75 -16.19
CA ASP A 140 20.68 19.65 -15.07
C ASP A 140 19.18 19.68 -14.75
N TRP A 141 18.33 19.27 -15.66
CA TRP A 141 16.87 19.31 -15.49
C TRP A 141 16.20 17.93 -15.49
N LEU A 142 16.89 16.83 -15.88
CA LEU A 142 16.31 15.50 -15.98
C LEU A 142 17.14 14.45 -15.23
N SER A 143 16.49 13.72 -14.35
CA SER A 143 17.01 12.51 -13.73
C SER A 143 16.07 11.34 -13.99
N LEU A 144 16.64 10.15 -14.16
CA LEU A 144 15.93 8.89 -14.31
C LEU A 144 16.39 7.91 -13.24
N GLY A 145 15.52 6.99 -12.84
CA GLY A 145 15.88 5.96 -11.86
C GLY A 145 14.87 4.82 -11.87
N GLY A 146 15.25 3.73 -11.23
CA GLY A 146 14.40 2.56 -11.10
C GLY A 146 15.17 1.33 -10.65
N GLY A 147 14.46 0.21 -10.55
CA GLY A 147 15.03 -1.07 -10.16
C GLY A 147 13.99 -2.16 -10.03
N PRO A 148 14.41 -3.40 -9.75
CA PRO A 148 13.51 -4.51 -9.45
C PRO A 148 12.89 -4.36 -8.05
N GLN A 149 11.70 -4.89 -7.88
CA GLN A 149 11.03 -5.05 -6.60
C GLN A 149 10.93 -6.54 -6.28
N ILE A 150 11.29 -6.90 -5.06
CA ILE A 150 11.22 -8.27 -4.54
C ILE A 150 10.29 -8.20 -3.33
N MET A 151 9.12 -8.81 -3.45
CA MET A 151 8.09 -8.78 -2.42
C MET A 151 7.94 -10.16 -1.81
N TYR A 152 8.13 -10.28 -0.51
CA TYR A 152 7.58 -11.39 0.26
C TYR A 152 6.16 -11.04 0.67
N ALA A 153 5.24 -11.97 0.49
CA ALA A 153 3.85 -11.83 0.87
C ALA A 153 3.39 -13.05 1.64
N ASP A 154 2.61 -12.82 2.71
CA ASP A 154 2.00 -13.85 3.56
C ASP A 154 0.49 -13.61 3.61
N LEU A 155 -0.29 -14.68 3.40
CA LEU A 155 -1.75 -14.66 3.38
C LEU A 155 -2.31 -15.69 4.35
N GLU A 156 -3.21 -15.25 5.22
CA GLU A 156 -4.03 -16.12 6.04
C GLU A 156 -5.51 -15.69 5.94
N LEU A 157 -6.38 -16.64 5.60
CA LEU A 157 -7.84 -16.47 5.57
C LEU A 157 -8.48 -17.52 6.47
N LYS A 158 -9.39 -17.12 7.35
CA LYS A 158 -10.21 -18.04 8.14
C LYS A 158 -11.69 -17.77 7.94
N ALA A 159 -12.48 -18.83 7.97
CA ALA A 159 -13.93 -18.76 7.93
C ALA A 159 -14.53 -19.94 8.70
N LYS A 160 -15.82 -19.86 9.03
CA LYS A 160 -16.58 -20.99 9.53
C LYS A 160 -17.17 -21.78 8.35
N VAL A 161 -17.52 -23.03 8.62
CA VAL A 161 -18.23 -23.91 7.69
C VAL A 161 -19.44 -24.49 8.44
N PRO A 162 -20.66 -24.37 7.90
CA PRO A 162 -21.85 -24.88 8.58
C PRO A 162 -21.81 -26.42 8.63
N LEU A 163 -21.88 -26.99 9.83
CA LEU A 163 -21.99 -28.41 10.08
C LEU A 163 -23.23 -28.70 10.95
N PRO A 164 -23.76 -29.95 10.99
CA PRO A 164 -25.03 -30.23 11.60
C PRO A 164 -25.14 -30.00 13.12
N LYS A 165 -24.03 -29.91 13.84
CA LYS A 165 -24.04 -29.71 15.32
C LYS A 165 -23.41 -28.38 15.69
N ASP A 166 -22.19 -28.10 15.22
CA ASP A 166 -21.41 -26.93 15.51
C ASP A 166 -20.67 -26.53 14.23
N ASP A 167 -20.39 -25.23 14.03
CA ASP A 167 -19.63 -24.77 12.89
C ASP A 167 -18.21 -25.36 12.86
N GLY A 168 -17.81 -25.90 11.73
CA GLY A 168 -16.41 -26.23 11.44
C GLY A 168 -15.59 -24.95 11.16
N LYS A 169 -14.28 -25.12 11.04
CA LYS A 169 -13.36 -24.03 10.67
C LYS A 169 -12.61 -24.39 9.39
N VAL A 170 -12.52 -23.45 8.48
CA VAL A 170 -11.61 -23.49 7.34
C VAL A 170 -10.52 -22.44 7.52
N LYS A 171 -9.30 -22.84 7.26
CA LYS A 171 -8.14 -21.94 7.21
C LYS A 171 -7.44 -22.16 5.87
N ILE A 172 -7.12 -21.05 5.20
CA ILE A 172 -6.27 -21.01 4.01
C ILE A 172 -5.05 -20.22 4.43
N ASP A 173 -3.88 -20.78 4.27
CA ASP A 173 -2.61 -20.10 4.54
C ASP A 173 -1.60 -20.39 3.45
N GLY A 174 -0.78 -19.40 3.10
CA GLY A 174 0.28 -19.55 2.11
C GLY A 174 1.16 -18.30 2.07
N ASP A 175 2.34 -18.46 1.53
CA ASP A 175 3.27 -17.38 1.31
C ASP A 175 3.90 -17.46 -0.10
N ASP A 176 4.47 -16.35 -0.56
CA ASP A 176 5.14 -16.28 -1.85
C ASP A 176 6.18 -15.16 -1.90
N VAL A 177 7.09 -15.29 -2.87
CA VAL A 177 8.03 -14.23 -3.26
C VAL A 177 7.76 -13.80 -4.68
N ALA A 178 7.06 -12.69 -4.82
CA ALA A 178 6.70 -12.11 -6.10
C ALA A 178 7.66 -10.99 -6.54
N TYR A 179 7.65 -10.69 -7.83
CA TYR A 179 8.57 -9.74 -8.43
C TYR A 179 7.85 -8.68 -9.23
N GLY A 180 8.42 -7.49 -9.23
CA GLY A 180 7.99 -6.36 -10.04
C GLY A 180 9.15 -5.42 -10.31
N PHE A 181 8.83 -4.24 -10.81
CA PHE A 181 9.83 -3.19 -11.01
C PHE A 181 9.20 -1.81 -10.90
N GLY A 182 10.03 -0.83 -10.55
CA GLY A 182 9.64 0.57 -10.53
C GLY A 182 10.55 1.41 -11.42
N LEU A 183 9.97 2.41 -12.07
CA LEU A 183 10.66 3.40 -12.88
C LEU A 183 10.26 4.79 -12.42
N GLY A 184 11.20 5.72 -12.47
CA GLY A 184 10.97 7.09 -12.09
C GLY A 184 11.69 8.10 -12.97
N ALA A 185 11.10 9.26 -13.10
CA ALA A 185 11.72 10.44 -13.68
C ALA A 185 11.50 11.64 -12.75
N LEU A 186 12.50 12.50 -12.65
CA LEU A 186 12.42 13.77 -11.96
C LEU A 186 12.83 14.87 -12.95
N VAL A 187 11.92 15.85 -13.15
CA VAL A 187 12.12 17.01 -14.00
C VAL A 187 12.22 18.25 -13.14
N GLU A 188 13.36 18.89 -13.14
CA GLU A 188 13.68 20.12 -12.38
C GLU A 188 13.62 21.33 -13.33
N LEU A 189 12.49 22.04 -13.39
CA LEU A 189 12.33 23.22 -14.25
C LEU A 189 13.10 24.43 -13.72
N SER A 190 13.32 24.46 -12.40
CA SER A 190 14.13 25.44 -11.69
C SER A 190 14.52 24.88 -10.32
N GLU A 191 15.33 25.60 -9.57
CA GLU A 191 15.67 25.26 -8.18
C GLU A 191 14.42 25.12 -7.30
N ARG A 192 13.34 25.85 -7.62
CA ARG A 192 12.08 25.94 -6.85
C ARG A 192 10.95 25.08 -7.40
N THR A 193 11.07 24.57 -8.64
CA THR A 193 9.94 23.87 -9.30
C THR A 193 10.41 22.57 -9.89
N ARG A 194 9.77 21.47 -9.49
CA ARG A 194 10.06 20.14 -10.03
C ARG A 194 8.83 19.25 -10.07
N PHE A 195 8.86 18.30 -10.98
CA PHE A 195 7.83 17.31 -11.19
C PHE A 195 8.45 15.92 -11.16
N GLY A 196 7.77 14.98 -10.52
CA GLY A 196 8.13 13.57 -10.48
C GLY A 196 7.08 12.73 -11.18
N LEU A 197 7.52 11.79 -12.02
CA LEU A 197 6.71 10.75 -12.63
C LEU A 197 7.23 9.40 -12.13
N VAL A 198 6.31 8.54 -11.72
CA VAL A 198 6.62 7.18 -11.28
C VAL A 198 5.66 6.20 -11.93
N TYR A 199 6.22 5.12 -12.42
CA TYR A 199 5.50 3.90 -12.80
C TYR A 199 5.96 2.75 -11.92
N GLN A 200 5.02 1.97 -11.43
CA GLN A 200 5.27 0.68 -10.78
C GLN A 200 4.47 -0.39 -11.51
N SER A 201 5.14 -1.49 -11.83
CA SER A 201 4.49 -2.65 -12.44
C SER A 201 3.52 -3.31 -11.46
N GLU A 202 2.60 -4.08 -11.96
CA GLU A 202 1.87 -5.04 -11.14
C GLU A 202 2.83 -6.03 -10.47
N ILE A 203 2.41 -6.57 -9.33
CA ILE A 203 3.07 -7.65 -8.61
C ILE A 203 1.99 -8.66 -8.27
N GLU A 204 2.18 -9.91 -8.67
CA GLU A 204 1.20 -10.98 -8.50
C GLU A 204 1.77 -12.09 -7.61
N PRO A 205 1.60 -12.03 -6.28
CA PRO A 205 1.85 -13.16 -5.41
C PRO A 205 0.95 -14.35 -5.75
N ASP A 206 1.56 -15.51 -5.85
CA ASP A 206 0.92 -16.81 -6.06
C ASP A 206 1.13 -17.67 -4.81
N PHE A 207 0.24 -17.51 -3.84
CA PHE A 207 0.36 -18.13 -2.53
C PHE A 207 0.21 -19.64 -2.62
N ASP A 208 1.31 -20.35 -2.54
CA ASP A 208 1.36 -21.80 -2.43
C ASP A 208 1.16 -22.18 -0.94
N GLY A 209 0.10 -22.88 -0.65
CA GLY A 209 -0.29 -23.12 0.72
C GLY A 209 -1.27 -24.26 0.92
N ASP A 210 -2.00 -24.20 2.02
CA ASP A 210 -2.88 -25.27 2.47
C ASP A 210 -4.28 -24.76 2.82
N VAL A 211 -5.30 -25.50 2.40
CA VAL A 211 -6.66 -25.45 2.97
C VAL A 211 -6.77 -26.48 4.07
N LYS A 212 -6.98 -26.03 5.29
CA LYS A 212 -7.21 -26.90 6.46
C LYS A 212 -8.68 -26.82 6.89
N LEU A 213 -9.39 -27.90 6.75
CA LEU A 213 -10.76 -28.03 7.25
C LEU A 213 -10.73 -28.77 8.60
N SER A 214 -11.16 -28.09 9.66
CA SER A 214 -11.24 -28.67 11.01
C SER A 214 -12.69 -28.98 11.34
N GLY A 215 -12.93 -30.22 11.79
CA GLY A 215 -14.22 -30.78 12.13
C GLY A 215 -14.14 -32.32 12.22
N PRO A 216 -15.27 -33.05 12.23
CA PRO A 216 -15.21 -34.49 12.14
C PRO A 216 -14.58 -34.94 10.80
N GLY A 217 -13.31 -35.34 10.84
CA GLY A 217 -12.54 -35.71 9.64
C GLY A 217 -11.73 -34.57 9.05
N THR A 218 -10.80 -34.04 9.83
CA THR A 218 -9.83 -33.02 9.37
C THR A 218 -9.20 -33.39 8.03
N LYS A 219 -9.33 -32.52 7.03
CA LYS A 219 -8.69 -32.64 5.72
C LYS A 219 -7.72 -31.49 5.51
N LYS A 220 -6.59 -31.80 4.88
CA LYS A 220 -5.62 -30.84 4.41
C LYS A 220 -5.48 -31.04 2.90
N VAL A 221 -5.61 -29.98 2.12
CA VAL A 221 -5.52 -29.99 0.65
C VAL A 221 -4.63 -28.82 0.25
N GLY A 222 -3.67 -29.08 -0.64
CA GLY A 222 -2.86 -28.01 -1.24
C GLY A 222 -3.73 -27.01 -2.00
N THR A 223 -3.35 -25.75 -1.97
CA THR A 223 -4.06 -24.67 -2.69
C THR A 223 -3.09 -23.63 -3.22
N ASP A 224 -3.39 -23.12 -4.39
CA ASP A 224 -2.76 -21.94 -4.96
C ASP A 224 -3.77 -20.79 -4.95
N THR A 225 -3.36 -19.63 -4.44
CA THR A 225 -4.21 -18.44 -4.37
C THR A 225 -3.47 -17.24 -4.95
N LYS A 226 -4.03 -16.63 -5.99
CA LYS A 226 -3.42 -15.46 -6.66
C LYS A 226 -4.10 -14.17 -6.27
N ILE A 227 -3.30 -13.17 -5.93
CA ILE A 227 -3.75 -11.80 -5.65
C ILE A 227 -2.91 -10.84 -6.52
N THR A 228 -3.55 -10.10 -7.41
CA THR A 228 -2.87 -9.10 -8.25
C THR A 228 -2.85 -7.76 -7.53
N LEU A 229 -1.65 -7.25 -7.22
CA LEU A 229 -1.44 -5.87 -6.78
C LEU A 229 -1.25 -4.98 -8.01
N ALA A 230 -2.12 -3.99 -8.15
CA ALA A 230 -2.26 -3.17 -9.34
C ALA A 230 -0.98 -2.41 -9.73
N GLN A 231 -0.69 -2.33 -11.02
CA GLN A 231 0.26 -1.33 -11.51
C GLN A 231 -0.26 0.09 -11.29
N PHE A 232 0.65 1.06 -11.23
CA PHE A 232 0.24 2.45 -11.11
C PHE A 232 1.17 3.43 -11.83
N ILE A 233 0.59 4.59 -12.16
CA ILE A 233 1.32 5.77 -12.60
C ILE A 233 0.95 6.92 -11.67
N LYS A 234 1.96 7.63 -11.14
CA LYS A 234 1.76 8.82 -10.31
C LYS A 234 2.60 9.98 -10.81
N VAL A 235 1.98 11.15 -10.90
CA VAL A 235 2.64 12.42 -11.20
C VAL A 235 2.53 13.32 -9.98
N SER A 236 3.65 13.84 -9.55
CA SER A 236 3.74 14.79 -8.42
C SER A 236 4.40 16.08 -8.83
N GLY A 237 3.94 17.17 -8.22
CA GLY A 237 4.55 18.49 -8.36
C GLY A 237 4.98 19.05 -6.99
N TYR A 238 6.07 19.79 -7.00
CA TYR A 238 6.56 20.57 -5.87
C TYR A 238 6.98 21.94 -6.38
N HIS A 239 6.47 23.00 -5.72
CA HIS A 239 6.79 24.38 -6.09
C HIS A 239 6.95 25.26 -4.85
N GLU A 240 8.13 25.87 -4.69
CA GLU A 240 8.40 26.87 -3.65
C GLU A 240 7.92 28.24 -4.11
N LEU A 241 6.87 28.75 -3.45
CA LEU A 241 6.36 30.11 -3.68
C LEU A 241 7.37 31.16 -3.21
N ASN A 242 8.05 30.86 -2.12
CA ASN A 242 9.11 31.65 -1.51
C ASN A 242 9.91 30.76 -0.54
N ASP A 243 10.87 31.32 0.21
CA ASP A 243 11.75 30.57 1.09
C ASP A 243 11.02 29.90 2.26
N ARG A 244 9.77 30.30 2.56
CA ARG A 244 8.96 29.74 3.66
C ARG A 244 7.85 28.81 3.21
N TRP A 245 7.28 29.02 2.03
CA TRP A 245 6.09 28.31 1.59
C TRP A 245 6.34 27.51 0.32
N ALA A 246 5.91 26.25 0.31
CA ALA A 246 5.85 25.44 -0.90
C ALA A 246 4.48 24.76 -1.02
N LEU A 247 4.04 24.59 -2.28
CA LEU A 247 2.85 23.85 -2.66
C LEU A 247 3.24 22.48 -3.22
N LEU A 248 2.42 21.50 -2.89
CA LEU A 248 2.61 20.11 -3.27
C LEU A 248 1.33 19.55 -3.87
N GLY A 249 1.47 18.71 -4.89
CA GLY A 249 0.32 18.03 -5.50
C GLY A 249 0.71 16.66 -6.03
N THR A 250 -0.26 15.75 -6.08
CA THR A 250 -0.12 14.43 -6.71
C THR A 250 -1.42 14.04 -7.39
N VAL A 251 -1.30 13.53 -8.61
CA VAL A 251 -2.36 12.79 -9.30
C VAL A 251 -1.82 11.40 -9.60
N GLY A 252 -2.60 10.38 -9.30
CA GLY A 252 -2.24 8.99 -9.52
C GLY A 252 -3.39 8.20 -10.14
N TRP A 253 -3.04 7.23 -10.98
CA TRP A 253 -3.92 6.21 -11.51
C TRP A 253 -3.39 4.83 -11.10
N GLU A 254 -4.27 3.94 -10.69
CA GLU A 254 -3.97 2.58 -10.27
C GLU A 254 -4.94 1.61 -10.97
N ASP A 255 -4.39 0.60 -11.64
CA ASP A 255 -5.10 -0.40 -12.48
C ASP A 255 -5.71 -1.51 -11.61
N TRP A 256 -6.64 -1.15 -10.72
CA TRP A 256 -7.33 -2.15 -9.92
C TRP A 256 -8.33 -2.98 -10.71
N SER A 257 -8.65 -2.59 -11.95
CA SER A 257 -9.45 -3.41 -12.86
C SER A 257 -8.76 -4.72 -13.26
N ALA A 258 -7.44 -4.83 -13.07
CA ALA A 258 -6.70 -6.08 -13.21
C ALA A 258 -7.04 -7.10 -12.11
N PHE A 259 -7.48 -6.65 -10.94
CA PHE A 259 -7.91 -7.50 -9.82
C PHE A 259 -9.36 -7.99 -10.03
N LYS A 260 -9.56 -8.86 -11.01
CA LYS A 260 -10.88 -9.37 -11.42
C LYS A 260 -11.39 -10.50 -10.52
N ASN A 261 -10.50 -11.33 -10.03
CA ASN A 261 -10.86 -12.52 -9.28
C ASN A 261 -9.78 -12.84 -8.24
N VAL A 262 -10.19 -13.40 -7.11
CA VAL A 262 -9.31 -14.24 -6.29
C VAL A 262 -9.50 -15.68 -6.78
N ASN A 263 -8.45 -16.28 -7.29
CA ASN A 263 -8.47 -17.65 -7.74
C ASN A 263 -7.96 -18.55 -6.62
N ILE A 264 -8.80 -19.42 -6.10
CA ILE A 264 -8.42 -20.46 -5.14
C ILE A 264 -8.49 -21.80 -5.87
N SER A 265 -7.35 -22.36 -6.17
CA SER A 265 -7.24 -23.67 -6.86
C SER A 265 -6.83 -24.75 -5.85
N THR A 266 -7.45 -25.90 -5.90
CA THR A 266 -7.07 -27.09 -5.17
C THR A 266 -6.85 -28.24 -6.15
N ASP A 267 -6.17 -29.30 -5.71
CA ASP A 267 -5.93 -30.51 -6.55
C ASP A 267 -7.20 -31.15 -7.14
N GLN A 268 -8.38 -30.80 -6.64
CA GLN A 268 -9.66 -31.42 -7.03
C GLN A 268 -10.63 -30.42 -7.69
N ASP A 269 -10.60 -29.13 -7.30
CA ASP A 269 -11.52 -28.10 -7.77
C ASP A 269 -10.89 -26.71 -7.67
N GLY A 270 -11.29 -25.81 -8.57
CA GLY A 270 -10.93 -24.40 -8.53
C GLY A 270 -12.15 -23.53 -8.27
N LYS A 271 -12.06 -22.59 -7.32
CA LYS A 271 -13.08 -21.59 -7.07
C LYS A 271 -12.56 -20.21 -7.47
N LYS A 272 -13.33 -19.51 -8.28
CA LYS A 272 -13.10 -18.08 -8.60
C LYS A 272 -14.05 -17.24 -7.78
N ILE A 273 -13.50 -16.31 -7.02
CA ILE A 273 -14.29 -15.31 -6.31
C ILE A 273 -14.18 -14.03 -7.12
N PRO A 274 -15.26 -13.62 -7.85
CA PRO A 274 -15.22 -12.40 -8.63
C PRO A 274 -15.06 -11.18 -7.73
N ARG A 275 -14.32 -10.18 -8.17
CA ARG A 275 -14.08 -8.92 -7.47
C ARG A 275 -14.62 -7.72 -8.22
N ASP A 276 -14.56 -7.76 -9.56
CA ASP A 276 -15.07 -6.73 -10.48
C ASP A 276 -14.63 -5.29 -10.10
N TRP A 277 -13.39 -5.17 -9.63
CA TRP A 277 -12.82 -3.90 -9.21
C TRP A 277 -12.59 -2.99 -10.41
N LYS A 278 -12.61 -1.68 -10.14
CA LYS A 278 -12.40 -0.59 -11.10
C LYS A 278 -11.10 0.13 -10.81
N ASP A 279 -10.54 0.73 -11.82
CA ASP A 279 -9.39 1.62 -11.66
C ASP A 279 -9.66 2.72 -10.66
N THR A 280 -8.65 3.06 -9.89
CA THR A 280 -8.76 4.15 -8.93
C THR A 280 -7.89 5.35 -9.32
N TRP A 281 -8.36 6.51 -8.90
CA TRP A 281 -7.65 7.77 -9.02
C TRP A 281 -7.37 8.36 -7.67
N LYS A 282 -6.14 8.84 -7.51
CA LYS A 282 -5.69 9.58 -6.34
C LYS A 282 -5.49 11.04 -6.69
N PHE A 283 -5.99 11.92 -5.82
CA PHE A 283 -5.73 13.35 -5.85
C PHE A 283 -5.22 13.77 -4.48
N ALA A 284 -4.07 14.43 -4.41
CA ALA A 284 -3.53 14.94 -3.17
C ALA A 284 -3.00 16.36 -3.34
N ALA A 285 -3.23 17.20 -2.33
CA ALA A 285 -2.71 18.54 -2.23
C ALA A 285 -2.11 18.78 -0.85
N GLY A 286 -1.03 19.52 -0.79
CA GLY A 286 -0.34 19.78 0.46
C GLY A 286 0.43 21.09 0.45
N VAL A 287 0.83 21.49 1.63
CA VAL A 287 1.61 22.70 1.85
C VAL A 287 2.74 22.43 2.84
N HIS A 288 3.90 22.99 2.53
CA HIS A 288 5.04 23.10 3.44
C HIS A 288 5.17 24.53 3.92
N PHE A 289 5.36 24.73 5.21
CA PHE A 289 5.64 26.02 5.81
C PHE A 289 6.90 25.92 6.68
N ARG A 290 7.90 26.73 6.40
CA ARG A 290 9.15 26.85 7.15
C ARG A 290 9.13 28.14 7.98
N PRO A 291 8.72 28.06 9.26
CA PRO A 291 8.79 29.25 10.14
C PRO A 291 10.23 29.69 10.41
N THR A 292 11.15 28.72 10.43
CA THR A 292 12.60 28.93 10.55
C THR A 292 13.36 27.92 9.70
N ASP A 293 14.67 28.02 9.59
CA ASP A 293 15.52 27.09 8.82
C ASP A 293 15.53 25.66 9.39
N ASN A 294 15.23 25.52 10.68
CA ASN A 294 15.22 24.22 11.38
C ASN A 294 13.84 23.54 11.40
N TRP A 295 12.75 24.29 11.25
CA TRP A 295 11.40 23.77 11.37
C TRP A 295 10.69 23.74 10.02
N LEU A 296 10.08 22.61 9.73
CA LEU A 296 9.13 22.46 8.62
C LEU A 296 7.81 21.94 9.18
N LEU A 297 6.75 22.71 8.99
CA LEU A 297 5.37 22.31 9.27
C LEU A 297 4.71 21.86 7.97
N GLN A 298 3.88 20.85 8.06
CA GLN A 298 3.24 20.21 6.91
C GLN A 298 1.75 20.07 7.16
N ALA A 299 0.95 20.27 6.11
CA ALA A 299 -0.46 19.93 6.11
C ALA A 299 -0.86 19.44 4.72
N GLY A 300 -1.78 18.48 4.67
CA GLY A 300 -2.22 17.92 3.40
C GLY A 300 -3.56 17.21 3.47
N PHE A 301 -4.07 17.00 2.28
CA PHE A 301 -5.34 16.32 2.04
C PHE A 301 -5.16 15.37 0.86
N SER A 302 -5.79 14.19 0.91
CA SER A 302 -5.91 13.33 -0.26
C SER A 302 -7.30 12.69 -0.35
N TYR A 303 -7.68 12.41 -1.59
CA TYR A 303 -8.88 11.69 -1.98
C TYR A 303 -8.50 10.58 -2.94
N ASP A 304 -8.87 9.35 -2.63
CA ASP A 304 -8.76 8.20 -3.52
C ASP A 304 -10.17 7.70 -3.84
N THR A 305 -10.46 7.45 -5.13
CA THR A 305 -11.77 6.91 -5.56
C THR A 305 -11.95 5.47 -5.09
N SER A 306 -13.18 5.00 -5.00
CA SER A 306 -13.47 3.60 -4.66
C SER A 306 -13.12 2.66 -5.81
N PRO A 307 -12.45 1.53 -5.54
CA PRO A 307 -12.24 0.48 -6.55
C PRO A 307 -13.49 -0.38 -6.77
N VAL A 308 -14.48 -0.33 -5.90
CA VAL A 308 -15.64 -1.23 -5.92
C VAL A 308 -16.92 -0.44 -5.62
N ASP A 309 -18.03 -0.85 -6.23
CA ASP A 309 -19.35 -0.31 -5.91
C ASP A 309 -19.84 -0.86 -4.54
N SER A 310 -20.77 -0.18 -3.90
CA SER A 310 -21.27 -0.57 -2.57
C SER A 310 -21.84 -1.98 -2.54
N ASP A 311 -22.51 -2.39 -3.62
CA ASP A 311 -23.22 -3.67 -3.72
C ASP A 311 -22.27 -4.86 -3.96
N ASP A 312 -21.04 -4.58 -4.45
CA ASP A 312 -20.01 -5.59 -4.74
C ASP A 312 -18.94 -5.66 -3.63
N ARG A 313 -19.05 -4.83 -2.60
CA ARG A 313 -18.09 -4.80 -1.50
C ARG A 313 -18.26 -6.03 -0.61
N THR A 314 -17.14 -6.70 -0.33
CA THR A 314 -17.11 -7.91 0.48
C THR A 314 -16.41 -7.67 1.84
N PRO A 315 -16.82 -8.36 2.91
CA PRO A 315 -16.27 -8.11 4.25
C PRO A 315 -14.82 -8.56 4.43
N ASP A 316 -14.30 -9.42 3.57
CA ASP A 316 -12.87 -9.79 3.54
C ASP A 316 -11.99 -8.69 2.93
N MET A 317 -12.59 -7.79 2.14
CA MET A 317 -11.93 -6.63 1.53
C MET A 317 -12.85 -5.40 1.62
N PRO A 318 -13.09 -4.83 2.82
CA PRO A 318 -14.04 -3.76 3.05
C PRO A 318 -13.50 -2.40 2.61
N ILE A 319 -13.16 -2.28 1.32
CA ILE A 319 -12.49 -1.13 0.75
C ILE A 319 -13.51 -0.21 0.08
N ASP A 320 -13.31 1.09 0.26
CA ASP A 320 -14.12 2.16 -0.35
C ASP A 320 -13.19 3.34 -0.75
N ARG A 321 -13.80 4.43 -1.20
CA ARG A 321 -13.10 5.72 -1.34
C ARG A 321 -12.38 6.06 -0.04
N GLN A 322 -11.23 6.70 -0.16
CA GLN A 322 -10.46 7.07 1.01
C GLN A 322 -10.23 8.59 1.03
N ILE A 323 -10.50 9.17 2.19
CA ILE A 323 -10.25 10.60 2.44
C ILE A 323 -9.25 10.68 3.57
N ARG A 324 -8.16 11.45 3.37
CA ARG A 324 -7.13 11.63 4.37
C ARG A 324 -6.86 13.09 4.63
N TYR A 325 -6.73 13.42 5.89
CA TYR A 325 -6.20 14.68 6.37
C TYR A 325 -4.90 14.37 7.12
N ALA A 326 -3.87 15.14 6.86
CA ALA A 326 -2.57 14.93 7.47
C ALA A 326 -1.94 16.23 7.93
N THR A 327 -1.18 16.12 9.00
CA THR A 327 -0.26 17.16 9.46
C THR A 327 1.06 16.53 9.85
N GLY A 328 2.15 17.27 9.73
CA GLY A 328 3.48 16.79 10.07
C GLY A 328 4.39 17.93 10.54
N VAL A 329 5.39 17.54 11.28
CA VAL A 329 6.44 18.44 11.76
C VAL A 329 7.78 17.77 11.52
N GLN A 330 8.73 18.51 10.96
CA GLN A 330 10.12 18.09 10.86
C GLN A 330 11.00 19.10 11.56
N TYR A 331 12.03 18.60 12.24
CA TYR A 331 13.04 19.43 12.89
C TYR A 331 14.43 18.98 12.48
N LYS A 332 15.24 19.93 12.08
CA LYS A 332 16.65 19.72 11.72
C LYS A 332 17.52 20.33 12.81
N TRP A 333 18.33 19.52 13.47
CA TRP A 333 19.34 19.94 14.47
C TRP A 333 20.74 20.06 13.85
#